data_6ad455719a52e02a53f653fd53239b95
#
_entry.id   6ad455719a52e02a53f653fd53239b95
#
_cell.length_a   1.000
_cell.length_b   1.000
_cell.length_c   1.000
_cell.angle_alpha   90.00
_cell.angle_beta   90.00
_cell.angle_gamma   90.00
#
_symmetry.space_group_name_H-M   'P 1'
#
loop_
_entity.id
_entity.type
_entity.pdbx_description
1 polymer ?
#
loop_
_entity_poly.entity_id
_entity_poly.type
_entity_poly.pdbx_seq_one_letter_code
_entity_poly.pdbx_strand_id
1 'polypeptide(L)'
;MDEHLLIQKYFSDIGSAYLAERNVEVSVGDDSSILNLNSDLQYVNSIDTSIEDIHFLNSMSPRDIAYRSCAVALSDLAACGANPSWYSIALTFPEVEDIWLENFSLGLKDFSDEYKIPLVGGDTTKGKLSVTVQVMGEVEKEKALLRSGARENDLIYVSGIIGDAFLQLRELQKSQNQDTGFDAYLHPKA
;
A
#
# COMPACT_ATOMS: atom_id res chain seq x y z
N MET A 1 -5.55 12.57 21.39
CA MET A 1 -6.77 12.05 20.74
C MET A 1 -6.90 10.60 21.17
N ASP A 2 -8.11 10.13 21.46
CA ASP A 2 -8.37 8.71 21.71
C ASP A 2 -8.20 7.92 20.41
N GLU A 3 -7.71 6.69 20.50
CA GLU A 3 -7.42 5.83 19.34
C GLU A 3 -8.65 5.60 18.47
N HIS A 4 -9.81 5.33 19.05
CA HIS A 4 -11.07 5.18 18.32
C HIS A 4 -11.43 6.42 17.50
N LEU A 5 -11.29 7.60 18.09
CA LEU A 5 -11.53 8.86 17.39
C LEU A 5 -10.53 9.09 16.25
N LEU A 6 -9.28 8.68 16.43
CA LEU A 6 -8.26 8.76 15.40
C LEU A 6 -8.61 7.87 14.22
N ILE A 7 -8.93 6.60 14.48
CA ILE A 7 -9.31 5.62 13.45
C ILE A 7 -10.55 6.12 12.70
N GLN A 8 -11.57 6.55 13.42
CA GLN A 8 -12.80 7.05 12.80
C GLN A 8 -12.56 8.28 11.93
N LYS A 9 -11.72 9.21 12.39
CA LYS A 9 -11.47 10.47 11.68
C LYS A 9 -10.64 10.29 10.41
N TYR A 10 -9.62 9.43 10.44
CA TYR A 10 -8.59 9.39 9.38
C TYR A 10 -8.64 8.13 8.51
N PHE A 11 -9.24 7.03 8.97
CA PHE A 11 -9.14 5.75 8.28
C PHE A 11 -10.46 5.09 7.90
N SER A 12 -11.58 5.42 8.55
CA SER A 12 -12.87 4.72 8.34
C SER A 12 -13.42 4.83 6.93
N ASP A 13 -13.15 5.92 6.22
CA ASP A 13 -13.72 6.17 4.89
C ASP A 13 -12.80 5.80 3.73
N ILE A 14 -11.58 5.29 4.03
CA ILE A 14 -10.59 4.97 2.99
C ILE A 14 -11.09 3.80 2.14
N GLY A 15 -11.40 4.10 0.87
CA GLY A 15 -11.88 3.10 -0.09
C GLY A 15 -13.29 2.55 0.21
N SER A 16 -14.07 3.20 1.08
CA SER A 16 -15.41 2.75 1.46
C SER A 16 -16.37 2.52 0.26
N ALA A 17 -16.17 3.26 -0.82
CA ALA A 17 -16.93 3.09 -2.07
C ALA A 17 -16.74 1.71 -2.72
N TYR A 18 -15.67 0.99 -2.40
CA TYR A 18 -15.31 -0.30 -3.01
C TYR A 18 -15.70 -1.51 -2.16
N LEU A 19 -16.18 -1.34 -0.93
CA LEU A 19 -16.50 -2.44 0.01
C LEU A 19 -17.43 -3.48 -0.60
N ALA A 20 -18.54 -3.04 -1.19
CA ALA A 20 -19.54 -3.95 -1.78
C ALA A 20 -18.98 -4.71 -2.99
N GLU A 21 -18.22 -4.05 -3.88
CA GLU A 21 -17.61 -4.68 -5.05
C GLU A 21 -16.56 -5.72 -4.63
N ARG A 22 -15.89 -5.50 -3.50
CA ARG A 22 -14.84 -6.36 -2.96
C ARG A 22 -15.33 -7.36 -1.92
N ASN A 23 -16.64 -7.56 -1.80
CA ASN A 23 -17.25 -8.53 -0.88
C ASN A 23 -16.85 -8.35 0.58
N VAL A 24 -16.65 -7.10 1.02
CA VAL A 24 -16.37 -6.75 2.41
C VAL A 24 -17.69 -6.49 3.13
N GLU A 25 -17.97 -7.26 4.15
CA GLU A 25 -19.18 -7.13 4.98
C GLU A 25 -18.94 -6.17 6.15
N VAL A 26 -17.79 -6.31 6.81
CA VAL A 26 -17.35 -5.43 7.91
C VAL A 26 -15.94 -4.92 7.61
N SER A 27 -15.73 -3.63 7.78
CA SER A 27 -14.46 -2.94 7.51
C SER A 27 -13.94 -2.23 8.76
N VAL A 28 -13.11 -1.19 8.59
CA VAL A 28 -12.55 -0.37 9.66
C VAL A 28 -13.67 0.16 10.58
N GLY A 29 -13.48 0.00 11.90
CA GLY A 29 -14.41 0.48 12.94
C GLY A 29 -14.99 -0.61 13.84
N ASP A 30 -14.72 -1.87 13.55
CA ASP A 30 -15.01 -3.02 14.41
C ASP A 30 -13.70 -3.73 14.79
N ASP A 31 -13.73 -4.70 15.71
CA ASP A 31 -12.54 -5.45 16.16
C ASP A 31 -11.86 -6.23 15.02
N SER A 32 -12.61 -6.60 13.99
CA SER A 32 -12.11 -7.35 12.83
C SER A 32 -12.94 -7.08 11.58
N SER A 33 -12.31 -7.13 10.43
CA SER A 33 -13.02 -7.13 9.14
C SER A 33 -13.66 -8.49 8.86
N ILE A 34 -14.82 -8.48 8.19
CA ILE A 34 -15.48 -9.69 7.67
C ILE A 34 -15.46 -9.65 6.15
N LEU A 35 -14.81 -10.66 5.56
CA LEU A 35 -14.57 -10.78 4.13
C LEU A 35 -15.26 -12.02 3.58
N ASN A 36 -16.09 -11.87 2.55
CA ASN A 36 -16.78 -12.98 1.92
C ASN A 36 -15.94 -13.53 0.75
N LEU A 37 -15.21 -14.62 1.00
CA LEU A 37 -14.29 -15.21 0.04
C LEU A 37 -15.02 -16.06 -1.02
N ASN A 38 -14.59 -15.94 -2.28
CA ASN A 38 -15.08 -16.78 -3.37
C ASN A 38 -14.32 -18.13 -3.38
N SER A 39 -15.03 -19.24 -3.19
CA SER A 39 -14.45 -20.59 -3.16
C SER A 39 -13.82 -21.03 -4.50
N ASP A 40 -14.15 -20.36 -5.60
CA ASP A 40 -13.64 -20.69 -6.94
C ASP A 40 -12.31 -20.01 -7.28
N LEU A 41 -11.84 -19.12 -6.40
CA LEU A 41 -10.58 -18.41 -6.54
C LEU A 41 -9.53 -18.89 -5.54
N GLN A 42 -8.28 -18.54 -5.79
CA GLN A 42 -7.18 -18.59 -4.83
C GLN A 42 -6.88 -17.17 -4.37
N TYR A 43 -6.47 -17.02 -3.11
CA TYR A 43 -6.12 -15.74 -2.54
C TYR A 43 -4.61 -15.65 -2.35
N VAL A 44 -4.04 -14.55 -2.80
CA VAL A 44 -2.63 -14.21 -2.65
C VAL A 44 -2.53 -13.15 -1.56
N ASN A 45 -1.58 -13.32 -0.65
CA ASN A 45 -1.35 -12.41 0.46
C ASN A 45 0.14 -12.05 0.54
N SER A 46 0.45 -10.77 0.64
CA SER A 46 1.79 -10.27 0.93
C SER A 46 1.77 -9.24 2.04
N ILE A 47 2.90 -9.07 2.72
CA ILE A 47 3.09 -8.09 3.77
C ILE A 47 4.47 -7.45 3.64
N ASP A 48 4.51 -6.12 3.65
CA ASP A 48 5.73 -5.32 3.58
C ASP A 48 5.78 -4.28 4.68
N THR A 49 6.98 -4.00 5.18
CA THR A 49 7.22 -2.96 6.18
C THR A 49 8.18 -1.90 5.64
N SER A 50 7.72 -0.66 5.63
CA SER A 50 8.52 0.52 5.32
C SER A 50 8.89 1.26 6.60
N ILE A 51 10.18 1.56 6.80
CA ILE A 51 10.72 2.22 8.00
C ILE A 51 11.41 3.51 7.57
N GLU A 52 11.17 4.59 8.32
CA GLU A 52 11.82 5.88 8.14
C GLU A 52 13.34 5.78 8.16
N ASP A 53 14.02 6.52 7.28
CA ASP A 53 15.47 6.54 7.06
C ASP A 53 16.08 5.22 6.56
N ILE A 54 15.26 4.19 6.34
CA ILE A 54 15.70 2.91 5.76
C ILE A 54 15.05 2.71 4.38
N HIS A 55 13.73 2.84 4.29
CA HIS A 55 12.96 2.58 3.07
C HIS A 55 12.42 3.86 2.42
N PHE A 56 12.28 4.92 3.20
CA PHE A 56 11.88 6.24 2.75
C PHE A 56 12.59 7.34 3.55
N LEU A 57 12.72 8.52 2.94
CA LEU A 57 13.38 9.66 3.57
C LEU A 57 12.44 10.36 4.55
N ASN A 58 12.96 10.83 5.67
CA ASN A 58 12.20 11.62 6.66
C ASN A 58 11.70 12.97 6.11
N SER A 59 12.25 13.43 4.98
CA SER A 59 11.80 14.63 4.27
C SER A 59 10.60 14.40 3.33
N MET A 60 10.17 13.14 3.15
CA MET A 60 9.01 12.85 2.29
C MET A 60 7.71 13.31 2.94
N SER A 61 6.76 13.72 2.10
CA SER A 61 5.42 14.06 2.59
C SER A 61 4.70 12.82 3.15
N PRO A 62 3.86 12.96 4.16
CA PRO A 62 3.06 11.84 4.68
C PRO A 62 2.20 11.19 3.60
N ARG A 63 1.71 11.98 2.63
CA ARG A 63 0.92 11.51 1.49
C ARG A 63 1.72 10.55 0.61
N ASP A 64 2.97 10.92 0.28
CA ASP A 64 3.84 10.07 -0.53
C ASP A 64 4.28 8.82 0.23
N ILE A 65 4.56 8.93 1.54
CA ILE A 65 4.89 7.79 2.39
C ILE A 65 3.77 6.76 2.38
N ALA A 66 2.52 7.21 2.55
CA ALA A 66 1.35 6.34 2.55
C ALA A 66 1.17 5.62 1.21
N TYR A 67 1.10 6.40 0.11
CA TYR A 67 0.92 5.84 -1.24
C TYR A 67 2.04 4.85 -1.59
N ARG A 68 3.30 5.28 -1.42
CA ARG A 68 4.46 4.44 -1.74
C ARG A 68 4.47 3.13 -0.95
N SER A 69 4.22 3.17 0.35
CA SER A 69 4.22 1.96 1.19
C SER A 69 3.19 0.94 0.71
N CYS A 70 2.01 1.41 0.32
CA CYS A 70 0.96 0.56 -0.24
C CYS A 70 1.33 0.02 -1.63
N ALA A 71 1.85 0.87 -2.52
CA ALA A 71 2.20 0.47 -3.89
C ALA A 71 3.36 -0.54 -3.94
N VAL A 72 4.35 -0.41 -3.04
CA VAL A 72 5.45 -1.38 -2.93
C VAL A 72 4.92 -2.75 -2.50
N ALA A 73 4.07 -2.81 -1.47
CA ALA A 73 3.45 -4.07 -1.05
C ALA A 73 2.57 -4.68 -2.16
N LEU A 74 1.84 -3.84 -2.89
CA LEU A 74 0.98 -4.28 -4.00
C LEU A 74 1.77 -4.90 -5.15
N SER A 75 3.02 -4.51 -5.36
CA SER A 75 3.87 -5.05 -6.44
C SER A 75 4.08 -6.56 -6.33
N ASP A 76 4.01 -7.13 -5.13
CA ASP A 76 4.09 -8.58 -4.93
C ASP A 76 2.86 -9.31 -5.47
N LEU A 77 1.68 -8.70 -5.36
CA LEU A 77 0.47 -9.26 -5.98
C LEU A 77 0.56 -9.22 -7.51
N ALA A 78 1.07 -8.12 -8.07
CA ALA A 78 1.31 -8.00 -9.49
C ALA A 78 2.31 -9.07 -9.98
N ALA A 79 3.39 -9.33 -9.22
CA ALA A 79 4.35 -10.40 -9.53
C ALA A 79 3.72 -11.79 -9.53
N CYS A 80 2.66 -12.00 -8.75
CA CYS A 80 1.89 -13.26 -8.72
C CYS A 80 0.75 -13.30 -9.77
N GLY A 81 0.52 -12.21 -10.51
CA GLY A 81 -0.59 -12.10 -11.47
C GLY A 81 -1.96 -12.04 -10.79
N ALA A 82 -2.02 -11.58 -9.54
CA ALA A 82 -3.26 -11.48 -8.77
C ALA A 82 -3.92 -10.10 -8.92
N ASN A 83 -5.24 -10.07 -8.99
CA ASN A 83 -6.01 -8.86 -8.91
C ASN A 83 -6.14 -8.41 -7.44
N PRO A 84 -5.82 -7.16 -7.11
CA PRO A 84 -5.92 -6.67 -5.74
C PRO A 84 -7.38 -6.62 -5.27
N SER A 85 -7.62 -6.97 -4.00
CA SER A 85 -8.97 -7.02 -3.42
C SER A 85 -9.13 -6.09 -2.24
N TRP A 86 -8.20 -6.09 -1.28
CA TRP A 86 -8.22 -5.23 -0.10
C TRP A 86 -6.86 -5.20 0.58
N TYR A 87 -6.72 -4.25 1.51
CA TYR A 87 -5.49 -4.11 2.29
C TYR A 87 -5.76 -3.70 3.73
N SER A 88 -4.78 -3.93 4.61
CA SER A 88 -4.74 -3.42 5.97
C SER A 88 -3.36 -2.81 6.27
N ILE A 89 -3.31 -1.92 7.25
CA ILE A 89 -2.08 -1.24 7.65
C ILE A 89 -1.84 -1.34 9.15
N ALA A 90 -0.58 -1.54 9.56
CA ALA A 90 -0.13 -1.23 10.92
C ALA A 90 0.79 -0.02 10.84
N LEU A 91 0.37 1.08 11.48
CA LEU A 91 1.06 2.35 11.48
C LEU A 91 1.67 2.62 12.85
N THR A 92 3.00 2.69 12.91
CA THR A 92 3.73 3.14 14.09
C THR A 92 4.23 4.56 13.85
N PHE A 93 4.00 5.49 14.79
CA PHE A 93 4.44 6.88 14.68
C PHE A 93 4.82 7.45 16.04
N PRO A 94 5.76 8.45 16.11
CA PRO A 94 6.27 8.94 17.39
C PRO A 94 5.26 9.77 18.16
N GLU A 95 4.50 10.61 17.45
CA GLU A 95 3.52 11.53 18.01
C GLU A 95 2.31 11.69 17.09
N VAL A 96 1.15 11.94 17.71
CA VAL A 96 -0.10 12.20 16.96
C VAL A 96 -0.12 13.67 16.52
N GLU A 97 0.06 13.90 15.24
CA GLU A 97 -0.07 15.22 14.61
C GLU A 97 -1.21 15.19 13.59
N ASP A 98 -2.25 15.99 13.84
CA ASP A 98 -3.46 16.02 13.01
C ASP A 98 -3.15 16.30 11.52
N ILE A 99 -2.28 17.27 11.23
CA ILE A 99 -1.91 17.62 9.85
C ILE A 99 -1.14 16.47 9.17
N TRP A 100 -0.28 15.78 9.92
CA TRP A 100 0.47 14.64 9.40
C TRP A 100 -0.49 13.49 9.04
N LEU A 101 -1.40 13.14 9.94
CA LEU A 101 -2.38 12.07 9.74
C LEU A 101 -3.38 12.38 8.63
N GLU A 102 -3.80 13.65 8.50
CA GLU A 102 -4.66 14.09 7.40
C GLU A 102 -3.98 13.88 6.04
N ASN A 103 -2.73 14.31 5.90
CA ASN A 103 -1.97 14.09 4.68
C ASN A 103 -1.69 12.61 4.41
N PHE A 104 -1.38 11.82 5.44
CA PHE A 104 -1.18 10.38 5.31
C PHE A 104 -2.46 9.69 4.82
N SER A 105 -3.62 10.03 5.39
CA SER A 105 -4.91 9.48 4.96
C SER A 105 -5.27 9.85 3.51
N LEU A 106 -4.87 11.04 3.04
CA LEU A 106 -5.02 11.42 1.63
C LEU A 106 -4.19 10.50 0.71
N GLY A 107 -2.97 10.13 1.11
CA GLY A 107 -2.15 9.19 0.34
C GLY A 107 -2.75 7.77 0.28
N LEU A 108 -3.33 7.30 1.37
CA LEU A 108 -4.09 6.05 1.38
C LEU A 108 -5.32 6.12 0.48
N LYS A 109 -6.00 7.26 0.49
CA LYS A 109 -7.16 7.50 -0.37
C LYS A 109 -6.77 7.49 -1.85
N ASP A 110 -5.69 8.17 -2.23
CA ASP A 110 -5.18 8.17 -3.60
C ASP A 110 -4.89 6.75 -4.08
N PHE A 111 -4.23 5.95 -3.24
CA PHE A 111 -3.94 4.54 -3.53
C PHE A 111 -5.24 3.71 -3.68
N SER A 112 -6.17 3.85 -2.75
CA SER A 112 -7.46 3.14 -2.81
C SER A 112 -8.26 3.50 -4.05
N ASP A 113 -8.28 4.78 -4.44
CA ASP A 113 -9.01 5.26 -5.61
C ASP A 113 -8.36 4.81 -6.92
N GLU A 114 -7.02 4.70 -6.97
CA GLU A 114 -6.30 4.22 -8.15
C GLU A 114 -6.53 2.73 -8.39
N TYR A 115 -6.37 1.91 -7.34
CA TYR A 115 -6.47 0.45 -7.45
C TYR A 115 -7.86 -0.10 -7.15
N LYS A 116 -8.81 0.76 -6.75
CA LYS A 116 -10.21 0.43 -6.41
C LYS A 116 -10.30 -0.68 -5.35
N ILE A 117 -9.51 -0.55 -4.30
CA ILE A 117 -9.47 -1.47 -3.17
C ILE A 117 -9.66 -0.74 -1.84
N PRO A 118 -10.46 -1.27 -0.90
CA PRO A 118 -10.66 -0.66 0.41
C PRO A 118 -9.55 -0.98 1.39
N LEU A 119 -9.31 -0.05 2.32
CA LEU A 119 -8.69 -0.33 3.60
C LEU A 119 -9.71 -1.07 4.47
N VAL A 120 -9.37 -2.26 4.96
CA VAL A 120 -10.32 -3.10 5.73
C VAL A 120 -9.97 -3.20 7.21
N GLY A 121 -8.81 -2.74 7.63
CA GLY A 121 -8.41 -2.79 9.04
C GLY A 121 -6.97 -2.37 9.24
N GLY A 122 -6.52 -2.48 10.48
CA GLY A 122 -5.14 -2.15 10.82
C GLY A 122 -4.91 -1.99 12.32
N ASP A 123 -3.77 -1.40 12.64
CA ASP A 123 -3.36 -1.10 14.00
C ASP A 123 -2.62 0.24 14.06
N THR A 124 -2.68 0.91 15.19
CA THR A 124 -1.93 2.15 15.43
C THR A 124 -1.13 2.05 16.72
N THR A 125 0.17 2.30 16.63
CA THR A 125 1.09 2.13 17.76
C THR A 125 2.05 3.32 17.85
N LYS A 126 2.50 3.64 19.08
CA LYS A 126 3.50 4.67 19.30
C LYS A 126 4.91 4.10 19.18
N GLY A 127 5.76 4.72 18.36
CA GLY A 127 7.16 4.33 18.21
C GLY A 127 7.85 5.07 17.05
N LYS A 128 8.98 4.54 16.58
CA LYS A 128 9.64 5.07 15.38
C LYS A 128 8.74 4.87 14.17
N LEU A 129 8.66 5.91 13.29
CA LEU A 129 7.78 5.88 12.13
C LEU A 129 8.05 4.65 11.26
N SER A 130 7.03 3.81 11.14
CA SER A 130 7.01 2.67 10.24
C SER A 130 5.58 2.39 9.76
N VAL A 131 5.47 1.90 8.54
CA VAL A 131 4.22 1.55 7.89
C VAL A 131 4.34 0.11 7.43
N THR A 132 3.56 -0.79 8.04
CA THR A 132 3.42 -2.17 7.57
C THR A 132 2.12 -2.27 6.80
N VAL A 133 2.18 -2.75 5.57
CA VAL A 133 1.02 -2.93 4.70
C VAL A 133 0.86 -4.41 4.40
N GLN A 134 -0.30 -4.96 4.70
CA GLN A 134 -0.74 -6.26 4.23
C GLN A 134 -1.68 -6.05 3.06
N VAL A 135 -1.40 -6.69 1.94
CA VAL A 135 -2.24 -6.65 0.74
C VAL A 135 -2.75 -8.05 0.43
N MET A 136 -3.99 -8.13 0.02
CA MET A 136 -4.60 -9.38 -0.44
C MET A 136 -5.22 -9.18 -1.82
N GLY A 137 -5.09 -10.22 -2.64
CA GLY A 137 -5.65 -10.25 -3.98
C GLY A 137 -6.14 -11.64 -4.32
N GLU A 138 -6.78 -11.75 -5.46
CA GLU A 138 -7.39 -12.99 -5.94
C GLU A 138 -6.88 -13.35 -7.33
N VAL A 139 -6.78 -14.64 -7.59
CA VAL A 139 -6.37 -15.21 -8.86
C VAL A 139 -7.17 -16.47 -9.13
N GLU A 140 -7.42 -16.79 -10.40
CA GLU A 140 -8.02 -18.07 -10.79
C GLU A 140 -7.18 -19.24 -10.28
N LYS A 141 -7.84 -20.32 -9.89
CA LYS A 141 -7.14 -21.53 -9.42
C LYS A 141 -6.07 -21.98 -10.43
N GLU A 142 -4.90 -22.28 -9.90
CA GLU A 142 -3.73 -22.75 -10.67
C GLU A 142 -3.16 -21.72 -11.68
N LYS A 143 -3.57 -20.44 -11.59
CA LYS A 143 -3.06 -19.36 -12.46
C LYS A 143 -2.05 -18.43 -11.78
N ALA A 144 -1.79 -18.60 -10.49
CA ALA A 144 -0.79 -17.78 -9.80
C ALA A 144 0.59 -17.96 -10.43
N LEU A 145 1.26 -16.85 -10.72
CA LEU A 145 2.62 -16.85 -11.23
C LEU A 145 3.60 -17.09 -10.09
N LEU A 146 4.56 -17.99 -10.31
CA LEU A 146 5.56 -18.35 -9.31
C LEU A 146 6.97 -18.07 -9.84
N ARG A 147 7.91 -17.73 -8.95
CA ARG A 147 9.34 -17.55 -9.29
C ARG A 147 9.95 -18.76 -10.00
N SER A 148 9.46 -19.96 -9.71
CA SER A 148 9.89 -21.21 -10.31
C SER A 148 9.25 -21.51 -11.67
N GLY A 149 8.36 -20.63 -12.18
CA GLY A 149 7.61 -20.86 -13.41
C GLY A 149 8.41 -20.63 -14.69
N ALA A 150 9.47 -19.83 -14.64
CA ALA A 150 10.28 -19.45 -15.80
C ALA A 150 11.01 -20.66 -16.43
N ARG A 151 11.06 -20.67 -17.77
CA ARG A 151 11.68 -21.76 -18.58
C ARG A 151 12.73 -21.18 -19.51
N GLU A 152 13.60 -22.05 -20.00
CA GLU A 152 14.56 -21.68 -21.04
C GLU A 152 13.83 -21.19 -22.30
N ASN A 153 14.30 -20.09 -22.87
CA ASN A 153 13.74 -19.34 -23.99
C ASN A 153 12.49 -18.47 -23.68
N ASP A 154 12.08 -18.34 -22.43
CA ASP A 154 11.08 -17.33 -22.07
C ASP A 154 11.61 -15.91 -22.29
N LEU A 155 10.74 -15.01 -22.73
CA LEU A 155 11.07 -13.60 -22.95
C LEU A 155 11.02 -12.86 -21.60
N ILE A 156 12.02 -11.99 -21.39
CA ILE A 156 12.09 -11.13 -20.21
C ILE A 156 11.52 -9.76 -20.58
N TYR A 157 10.50 -9.33 -19.84
CA TYR A 157 9.89 -8.01 -19.97
C TYR A 157 10.15 -7.20 -18.72
N VAL A 158 10.30 -5.87 -18.91
CA VAL A 158 10.45 -4.90 -17.82
C VAL A 158 9.45 -3.78 -18.05
N SER A 159 8.67 -3.42 -17.04
CA SER A 159 7.80 -2.24 -17.04
C SER A 159 8.61 -1.00 -16.66
N GLY A 160 8.33 0.14 -17.31
CA GLY A 160 9.00 1.41 -17.02
C GLY A 160 10.47 1.46 -17.45
N ILE A 161 11.21 2.38 -16.88
CA ILE A 161 12.63 2.62 -17.16
C ILE A 161 13.48 2.20 -15.96
N ILE A 162 14.39 1.27 -16.18
CA ILE A 162 15.31 0.80 -15.13
C ILE A 162 16.19 1.96 -14.69
N GLY A 163 16.16 2.27 -13.38
CA GLY A 163 17.00 3.28 -12.77
C GLY A 163 16.29 4.60 -12.43
N ASP A 164 15.10 4.88 -12.98
CA ASP A 164 14.36 6.13 -12.73
C ASP A 164 14.08 6.35 -11.24
N ALA A 165 13.61 5.35 -10.52
CA ALA A 165 13.37 5.44 -9.08
C ALA A 165 14.66 5.75 -8.30
N PHE A 166 15.80 5.18 -8.71
CA PHE A 166 17.09 5.45 -8.10
C PHE A 166 17.57 6.89 -8.39
N LEU A 167 17.38 7.37 -9.60
CA LEU A 167 17.74 8.75 -9.97
C LEU A 167 16.90 9.74 -9.17
N GLN A 168 15.59 9.53 -9.06
CA GLN A 168 14.70 10.36 -8.24
C GLN A 168 15.13 10.36 -6.77
N LEU A 169 15.38 9.19 -6.19
CA LEU A 169 15.87 9.08 -4.80
C LEU A 169 17.16 9.91 -4.59
N ARG A 170 18.11 9.82 -5.52
CA ARG A 170 19.35 10.60 -5.44
C ARG A 170 19.12 12.11 -5.51
N GLU A 171 18.18 12.57 -6.32
CA GLU A 171 17.85 13.99 -6.38
C GLU A 171 17.14 14.46 -5.10
N LEU A 172 16.20 13.66 -4.56
CA LEU A 172 15.56 13.93 -3.27
C LEU A 172 16.56 14.01 -2.10
N GLN A 173 17.61 13.19 -2.12
CA GLN A 173 18.68 13.22 -1.12
C GLN A 173 19.57 14.47 -1.22
N LYS A 174 19.70 15.07 -2.40
CA LYS A 174 20.53 16.27 -2.63
C LYS A 174 19.77 17.57 -2.41
N SER A 175 18.52 17.60 -2.80
CA SER A 175 17.66 18.78 -2.72
C SER A 175 16.42 18.42 -1.87
N GLN A 176 16.02 19.34 -0.99
CA GLN A 176 14.73 19.19 -0.29
C GLN A 176 13.52 19.48 -1.20
N ASN A 177 13.75 19.68 -2.49
CA ASN A 177 12.70 19.93 -3.46
C ASN A 177 12.15 18.59 -3.98
N GLN A 178 10.87 18.31 -3.71
CA GLN A 178 10.19 17.07 -4.14
C GLN A 178 9.80 17.09 -5.63
N ASP A 179 9.79 18.26 -6.27
CA ASP A 179 9.51 18.38 -7.70
C ASP A 179 10.77 18.06 -8.53
N THR A 180 10.99 16.78 -8.72
CA THR A 180 12.14 16.25 -9.50
C THR A 180 11.79 15.96 -10.96
N GLY A 181 10.53 16.15 -11.37
CA GLY A 181 10.02 15.76 -12.70
C GLY A 181 9.92 14.24 -12.92
N PHE A 182 10.26 13.44 -11.92
CA PHE A 182 10.14 11.97 -11.92
C PHE A 182 9.23 11.53 -10.78
N ASP A 183 8.44 10.49 -11.00
CA ASP A 183 7.48 10.00 -10.02
C ASP A 183 7.69 8.53 -9.61
N ALA A 184 8.70 7.89 -10.21
CA ALA A 184 8.92 6.45 -10.08
C ALA A 184 9.31 6.00 -8.66
N TYR A 185 9.91 6.88 -7.83
CA TYR A 185 10.25 6.57 -6.45
C TYR A 185 9.09 6.90 -5.49
N LEU A 186 8.45 8.07 -5.65
CA LEU A 186 7.38 8.52 -4.76
C LEU A 186 6.07 7.76 -5.01
N HIS A 187 5.71 7.56 -6.29
CA HIS A 187 4.46 6.89 -6.70
C HIS A 187 4.75 5.74 -7.68
N PRO A 188 5.43 4.67 -7.21
CA PRO A 188 5.68 3.51 -8.06
C PRO A 188 4.33 2.89 -8.50
N LYS A 189 4.29 2.40 -9.73
CA LYS A 189 3.12 1.70 -10.28
C LYS A 189 3.32 0.18 -10.10
N ALA A 190 2.30 -0.48 -9.55
CA ALA A 190 2.24 -1.92 -9.39
C ALA A 190 1.47 -2.60 -10.54
#